data_314989f0468b1ea69bbb57c89bd814f2
#
_entry.id   314989f0468b1ea69bbb57c89bd814f2
#
_cell.length_a   1.000
_cell.length_b   1.000
_cell.length_c   1.000
_cell.angle_alpha   90.00
_cell.angle_beta   90.00
_cell.angle_gamma   90.00
#
_symmetry.space_group_name_H-M   'P 1'
#
loop_
_entity.id
_entity.type
_entity.pdbx_description
1 polymer ?
#
loop_
_entity_poly.entity_id
_entity_poly.type
_entity_poly.pdbx_seq_one_letter_code
_entity_poly.pdbx_strand_id
1 'polypeptide(L)'
;MVEYATMDSQTAIGQGNVTGSGDYSGVISTGGTAELGNASGRDTGARCVAYRGEENLWGNVFLWCDGVNAYNKSVGMLYIADHGFADVETKSPYCATGYNFARTNGYISAFGYQASYDFLFIPCETKGDSANPVGDIFFQNYSINSITAVRMGGSCGSGSGSFGLTQIGLFYWFISLTANSSMWDTGSRLVCIPSSTAVEE
;
A
#
# COMPACT_ATOMS: atom_id res chain seq x y z
N MET A 1 -11.96 -1.17 7.13
CA MET A 1 -11.49 -0.47 8.34
C MET A 1 -12.64 0.23 9.06
N VAL A 2 -13.45 1.04 8.40
CA VAL A 2 -14.67 1.63 9.00
C VAL A 2 -15.57 0.57 9.65
N GLU A 3 -15.66 -0.60 9.04
CA GLU A 3 -16.41 -1.76 9.53
C GLU A 3 -15.99 -2.22 10.94
N TYR A 4 -14.73 -1.98 11.30
CA TYR A 4 -14.18 -2.33 12.62
C TYR A 4 -14.05 -1.12 13.55
N ALA A 5 -14.65 0.00 13.19
CA ALA A 5 -14.60 1.26 13.95
C ALA A 5 -13.18 1.75 14.26
N THR A 6 -12.21 1.41 13.44
CA THR A 6 -10.83 1.88 13.53
C THR A 6 -10.22 2.05 12.14
N MET A 7 -9.29 3.00 12.01
CA MET A 7 -8.50 3.20 10.79
C MET A 7 -7.12 2.53 10.87
N ASP A 8 -6.70 2.10 12.04
CA ASP A 8 -5.47 1.32 12.22
C ASP A 8 -5.70 -0.12 11.74
N SER A 9 -5.10 -0.47 10.61
CA SER A 9 -5.25 -1.78 9.98
C SER A 9 -4.75 -2.92 10.88
N GLN A 10 -3.64 -2.73 11.57
CA GLN A 10 -3.05 -3.73 12.46
C GLN A 10 -3.93 -4.00 13.68
N THR A 11 -4.54 -2.97 14.23
CA THR A 11 -5.47 -3.09 15.35
C THR A 11 -6.76 -3.78 14.94
N ALA A 12 -7.22 -3.55 13.71
CA ALA A 12 -8.50 -4.06 13.23
C ALA A 12 -8.45 -5.56 12.88
N ILE A 13 -7.44 -6.00 12.15
CA ILE A 13 -7.43 -7.35 11.54
C ILE A 13 -6.18 -8.14 11.91
N GLY A 14 -5.09 -7.48 12.28
CA GLY A 14 -3.83 -8.11 12.64
C GLY A 14 -2.63 -7.47 11.98
N GLN A 15 -1.46 -7.88 12.43
CA GLN A 15 -0.19 -7.25 12.04
C GLN A 15 0.25 -7.64 10.62
N GLY A 16 -0.21 -8.77 10.11
CA GLY A 16 0.31 -9.34 8.87
C GLY A 16 1.68 -10.01 9.06
N ASN A 17 2.22 -10.57 7.98
CA ASN A 17 3.52 -11.20 7.99
C ASN A 17 4.63 -10.15 7.87
N VAL A 18 5.23 -9.78 9.00
CA VAL A 18 6.26 -8.74 9.11
C VAL A 18 7.54 -9.22 9.80
N THR A 19 7.64 -10.52 10.08
CA THR A 19 8.70 -11.11 10.94
C THR A 19 9.83 -11.75 10.16
N GLY A 20 9.96 -11.47 8.87
CA GLY A 20 11.03 -12.02 8.05
C GLY A 20 12.41 -11.43 8.38
N SER A 21 13.45 -12.19 8.05
CA SER A 21 14.84 -11.81 8.28
C SER A 21 15.47 -10.95 7.19
N GLY A 22 14.66 -10.33 6.32
CA GLY A 22 15.14 -9.51 5.21
C GLY A 22 15.49 -10.33 3.96
N ASP A 23 14.98 -11.54 3.85
CA ASP A 23 15.06 -12.41 2.69
C ASP A 23 13.71 -13.06 2.36
N TYR A 24 13.63 -13.76 1.24
CA TYR A 24 12.40 -14.42 0.79
C TYR A 24 11.97 -15.59 1.69
N SER A 25 12.80 -16.04 2.63
CA SER A 25 12.47 -17.19 3.50
C SER A 25 11.30 -16.91 4.45
N GLY A 26 11.00 -15.63 4.70
CA GLY A 26 9.85 -15.20 5.48
C GLY A 26 8.54 -15.11 4.70
N VAL A 27 8.56 -15.25 3.39
CA VAL A 27 7.35 -15.09 2.56
C VAL A 27 6.44 -16.32 2.70
N ILE A 28 5.16 -16.07 2.90
CA ILE A 28 4.10 -17.10 2.95
C ILE A 28 3.50 -17.25 1.55
N SER A 29 3.40 -18.47 1.06
CA SER A 29 2.81 -18.79 -0.24
C SER A 29 1.30 -18.49 -0.27
N THR A 30 0.79 -18.16 -1.44
CA THR A 30 -0.65 -18.01 -1.70
C THR A 30 -1.39 -19.28 -1.30
N GLY A 31 -2.54 -19.13 -0.68
CA GLY A 31 -3.35 -20.23 -0.12
C GLY A 31 -2.97 -20.60 1.31
N GLY A 32 -1.85 -20.07 1.83
CA GLY A 32 -1.40 -20.38 3.20
C GLY A 32 -2.30 -19.81 4.29
N THR A 33 -3.21 -18.92 3.96
CA THR A 33 -4.17 -18.30 4.91
C THR A 33 -5.62 -18.63 4.59
N ALA A 34 -5.88 -19.51 3.62
CA ALA A 34 -7.23 -19.81 3.13
C ALA A 34 -8.20 -20.27 4.23
N GLU A 35 -7.70 -20.99 5.22
CA GLU A 35 -8.52 -21.51 6.33
C GLU A 35 -8.84 -20.46 7.40
N LEU A 36 -8.20 -19.31 7.38
CA LEU A 36 -8.44 -18.26 8.37
C LEU A 36 -9.79 -17.54 8.14
N GLY A 37 -10.36 -17.67 6.95
CA GLY A 37 -11.61 -16.98 6.60
C GLY A 37 -11.46 -15.46 6.71
N ASN A 38 -12.46 -14.81 7.27
CA ASN A 38 -12.35 -13.41 7.67
C ASN A 38 -11.68 -13.35 9.03
N ALA A 39 -10.47 -12.83 9.09
CA ALA A 39 -9.82 -12.58 10.36
C ALA A 39 -10.69 -11.62 11.17
N SER A 40 -11.08 -12.05 12.35
CA SER A 40 -11.81 -11.23 13.30
C SER A 40 -10.98 -11.05 14.55
N GLY A 41 -10.57 -9.83 14.80
CA GLY A 41 -9.89 -9.48 16.02
C GLY A 41 -8.37 -9.57 15.96
N ARG A 42 -7.80 -9.07 17.02
CA ARG A 42 -6.38 -8.96 17.28
C ARG A 42 -5.78 -10.34 17.55
N ASP A 43 -5.43 -11.07 16.55
CA ASP A 43 -4.49 -12.15 16.76
C ASP A 43 -3.06 -11.60 16.69
N THR A 44 -2.49 -11.29 17.82
CA THR A 44 -1.12 -10.77 17.97
C THR A 44 -0.05 -11.76 17.54
N GLY A 45 -0.41 -12.99 17.20
CA GLY A 45 0.46 -14.02 16.70
C GLY A 45 0.26 -14.37 15.23
N ALA A 46 -0.79 -13.83 14.58
CA ALA A 46 -1.08 -14.14 13.19
C ALA A 46 -0.03 -13.51 12.26
N ARG A 47 0.74 -14.37 11.61
CA ARG A 47 1.70 -13.98 10.58
C ARG A 47 1.06 -13.69 9.21
N CYS A 48 -0.24 -13.56 9.16
CA CYS A 48 -0.96 -13.39 7.90
C CYS A 48 -2.28 -12.68 8.17
N VAL A 49 -2.77 -12.02 7.14
CA VAL A 49 -4.04 -11.33 7.15
C VAL A 49 -4.91 -11.95 6.08
N ALA A 50 -6.13 -12.32 6.45
CA ALA A 50 -7.17 -12.72 5.51
C ALA A 50 -8.43 -11.91 5.80
N TYR A 51 -9.05 -11.38 4.76
CA TYR A 51 -10.28 -10.61 4.86
C TYR A 51 -11.12 -10.74 3.60
N ARG A 52 -12.37 -11.18 3.76
CA ARG A 52 -13.33 -11.39 2.66
C ARG A 52 -12.79 -12.23 1.50
N GLY A 53 -12.00 -13.25 1.81
CA GLY A 53 -11.39 -14.15 0.83
C GLY A 53 -10.11 -13.64 0.18
N GLU A 54 -9.66 -12.45 0.54
CA GLU A 54 -8.35 -11.95 0.13
C GLU A 54 -7.30 -12.23 1.20
N GLU A 55 -6.14 -12.72 0.76
CA GLU A 55 -5.02 -13.06 1.63
C GLU A 55 -3.95 -11.98 1.59
N ASN A 56 -3.31 -11.74 2.73
CA ASN A 56 -2.13 -10.89 2.82
C ASN A 56 -2.31 -9.51 2.18
N LEU A 57 -3.40 -8.81 2.55
CA LEU A 57 -3.68 -7.44 2.10
C LEU A 57 -2.55 -6.46 2.44
N TRP A 58 -1.81 -6.76 3.50
CA TRP A 58 -0.58 -6.07 3.90
C TRP A 58 0.39 -7.05 4.58
N GLY A 59 1.65 -6.64 4.71
CA GLY A 59 2.73 -7.53 5.11
C GLY A 59 3.05 -8.55 4.00
N ASN A 60 3.77 -9.59 4.31
CA ASN A 60 4.21 -10.63 3.40
C ASN A 60 5.09 -10.11 2.25
N VAL A 61 4.52 -9.51 1.21
CA VAL A 61 5.24 -8.81 0.14
C VAL A 61 4.58 -7.47 -0.15
N PHE A 62 5.36 -6.47 -0.51
CA PHE A 62 4.82 -5.23 -1.07
C PHE A 62 4.03 -5.50 -2.33
N LEU A 63 2.94 -4.77 -2.51
CA LEU A 63 2.14 -4.83 -3.71
C LEU A 63 2.45 -3.62 -4.60
N TRP A 64 2.83 -3.88 -5.84
CA TRP A 64 2.88 -2.86 -6.87
C TRP A 64 1.48 -2.33 -7.17
N CYS A 65 1.37 -1.01 -7.27
CA CYS A 65 0.13 -0.34 -7.65
C CYS A 65 0.22 0.09 -9.12
N ASP A 66 -0.50 -0.60 -9.99
CA ASP A 66 -0.66 -0.17 -11.37
C ASP A 66 -1.57 1.07 -11.45
N GLY A 67 -1.35 1.89 -12.46
CA GLY A 67 -2.12 3.09 -12.67
C GLY A 67 -1.76 4.24 -11.73
N VAL A 68 -0.70 4.11 -10.92
CA VAL A 68 -0.26 5.17 -10.00
C VAL A 68 1.24 5.43 -10.19
N ASN A 69 1.58 6.58 -10.77
CA ASN A 69 2.94 7.02 -10.97
C ASN A 69 3.27 8.21 -10.07
N ALA A 70 4.35 8.13 -9.32
CA ALA A 70 4.78 9.18 -8.43
C ALA A 70 5.93 9.98 -9.06
N TYR A 71 5.69 11.26 -9.31
CA TYR A 71 6.72 12.17 -9.80
C TYR A 71 7.40 12.84 -8.61
N ASN A 72 8.56 12.32 -8.23
CA ASN A 72 9.26 12.69 -7.00
C ASN A 72 10.16 13.93 -7.13
N LYS A 73 10.06 14.68 -8.23
CA LYS A 73 10.80 15.93 -8.42
C LYS A 73 10.15 17.04 -7.58
N SER A 74 10.89 17.99 -7.16
CA SER A 74 10.61 19.18 -6.33
C SER A 74 9.29 19.25 -5.51
N VAL A 75 8.15 18.80 -6.02
CA VAL A 75 6.83 18.96 -5.37
C VAL A 75 6.12 17.64 -5.01
N GLY A 76 6.56 16.50 -5.53
CA GLY A 76 5.97 15.20 -5.18
C GLY A 76 4.51 15.03 -5.65
N MET A 77 4.28 14.94 -6.95
CA MET A 77 2.95 14.79 -7.54
C MET A 77 2.65 13.32 -7.87
N LEU A 78 1.42 12.89 -7.61
CA LEU A 78 0.90 11.62 -8.13
C LEU A 78 0.12 11.84 -9.43
N TYR A 79 0.32 10.93 -10.35
CA TYR A 79 -0.43 10.78 -11.59
C TYR A 79 -1.15 9.44 -11.57
N ILE A 80 -2.41 9.43 -11.94
CA ILE A 80 -3.24 8.24 -11.93
C ILE A 80 -3.90 8.00 -13.29
N ALA A 81 -4.12 6.73 -13.58
CA ALA A 81 -4.85 6.26 -14.74
C ALA A 81 -5.73 5.07 -14.36
N ASP A 82 -6.85 4.90 -15.01
CA ASP A 82 -7.77 3.76 -14.88
C ASP A 82 -7.63 2.72 -16.01
N HIS A 83 -6.82 3.04 -17.02
CA HIS A 83 -6.51 2.16 -18.16
C HIS A 83 -5.17 2.57 -18.80
N GLY A 84 -4.67 1.76 -19.74
CA GLY A 84 -3.45 2.08 -20.49
C GLY A 84 -2.23 2.25 -19.60
N PHE A 85 -2.08 1.39 -18.60
CA PHE A 85 -1.04 1.50 -17.58
C PHE A 85 0.36 1.47 -18.18
N ALA A 86 1.21 2.37 -17.69
CA ALA A 86 2.60 2.49 -18.12
C ALA A 86 3.48 2.99 -16.95
N ASP A 87 4.70 2.51 -16.90
CA ASP A 87 5.60 2.64 -15.74
C ASP A 87 6.14 4.05 -15.50
N VAL A 88 6.21 4.88 -16.52
CA VAL A 88 6.89 6.18 -16.47
C VAL A 88 6.09 7.30 -17.14
N GLU A 89 4.79 7.14 -17.24
CA GLU A 89 3.93 8.08 -17.95
C GLU A 89 3.29 9.10 -16.99
N THR A 90 3.16 10.32 -17.45
CA THR A 90 2.45 11.42 -16.77
C THR A 90 1.45 12.13 -17.67
N LYS A 91 1.38 11.71 -18.93
CA LYS A 91 0.43 12.22 -19.92
C LYS A 91 -0.74 11.26 -20.05
N SER A 92 -1.80 11.71 -20.71
CA SER A 92 -2.99 10.88 -20.97
C SER A 92 -2.61 9.43 -21.38
N PRO A 93 -3.23 8.42 -20.77
CA PRO A 93 -4.39 8.48 -19.86
C PRO A 93 -4.11 8.93 -18.41
N TYR A 94 -2.85 9.10 -18.03
CA TYR A 94 -2.51 9.57 -16.69
C TYR A 94 -2.88 11.03 -16.47
N CYS A 95 -3.52 11.31 -15.33
CA CYS A 95 -3.93 12.64 -14.90
C CYS A 95 -3.28 12.98 -13.55
N ALA A 96 -2.82 14.22 -13.39
CA ALA A 96 -2.32 14.68 -12.10
C ALA A 96 -3.46 14.72 -11.06
N THR A 97 -3.20 14.26 -9.86
CA THR A 97 -4.20 14.23 -8.77
C THR A 97 -4.54 15.60 -8.22
N GLY A 98 -3.73 16.60 -8.50
CA GLY A 98 -3.96 17.97 -8.04
C GLY A 98 -3.37 18.29 -6.68
N TYR A 99 -2.82 17.32 -5.95
CA TYR A 99 -2.07 17.58 -4.72
C TYR A 99 -0.80 16.77 -4.59
N ASN A 100 0.05 17.27 -3.70
CA ASN A 100 1.36 16.71 -3.45
C ASN A 100 1.29 15.68 -2.33
N PHE A 101 1.99 14.58 -2.49
CA PHE A 101 2.21 13.67 -1.38
C PHE A 101 3.24 14.22 -0.37
N ALA A 102 3.26 13.67 0.82
CA ALA A 102 4.13 14.10 1.91
C ALA A 102 5.61 14.18 1.49
N ARG A 103 6.32 15.17 2.01
CA ARG A 103 7.75 15.41 1.72
C ARG A 103 8.68 14.98 2.85
N THR A 104 8.14 14.36 3.89
CA THR A 104 8.89 13.78 5.01
C THR A 104 8.47 12.34 5.20
N ASN A 105 9.40 11.47 5.57
CA ASN A 105 9.10 10.10 5.93
C ASN A 105 8.58 10.05 7.36
N GLY A 106 7.61 9.20 7.64
CA GLY A 106 7.07 9.06 8.97
C GLY A 106 5.62 8.56 8.99
N TYR A 107 5.02 8.55 10.16
CA TYR A 107 3.61 8.17 10.33
C TYR A 107 2.69 9.19 9.65
N ILE A 108 1.74 8.66 8.89
CA ILE A 108 0.76 9.47 8.16
C ILE A 108 -0.12 10.22 9.18
N SER A 109 -0.25 11.54 8.99
CA SER A 109 -1.12 12.39 9.82
C SER A 109 -2.30 12.98 9.07
N ALA A 110 -2.21 13.06 7.74
CA ALA A 110 -3.30 13.53 6.90
C ALA A 110 -3.25 12.90 5.51
N PHE A 111 -4.45 12.70 4.95
CA PHE A 111 -4.66 12.32 3.56
C PHE A 111 -5.18 13.48 2.76
N GLY A 112 -4.75 13.60 1.50
CA GLY A 112 -5.32 14.51 0.55
C GLY A 112 -6.71 14.03 0.08
N TYR A 113 -7.56 14.96 -0.29
CA TYR A 113 -8.88 14.69 -0.85
C TYR A 113 -9.10 15.45 -2.14
N GLN A 114 -9.64 14.75 -3.11
CA GLN A 114 -10.05 15.34 -4.40
C GLN A 114 -11.29 14.61 -4.90
N ALA A 115 -12.34 15.36 -5.18
CA ALA A 115 -13.67 14.80 -5.46
C ALA A 115 -13.71 13.85 -6.67
N SER A 116 -12.86 14.05 -7.68
CA SER A 116 -12.75 13.13 -8.82
C SER A 116 -12.01 11.83 -8.51
N TYR A 117 -11.36 11.76 -7.35
CA TYR A 117 -10.53 10.62 -6.91
C TYR A 117 -10.74 10.35 -5.43
N ASP A 118 -11.98 10.37 -4.97
CA ASP A 118 -12.37 10.22 -3.57
C ASP A 118 -12.05 8.85 -2.98
N PHE A 119 -11.76 7.86 -3.83
CA PHE A 119 -11.29 6.54 -3.45
C PHE A 119 -9.80 6.49 -3.11
N LEU A 120 -9.02 7.54 -3.40
CA LEU A 120 -7.59 7.58 -3.12
C LEU A 120 -7.28 8.16 -1.75
N PHE A 121 -6.50 7.42 -0.98
CA PHE A 121 -5.97 7.85 0.31
C PHE A 121 -4.50 8.25 0.14
N ILE A 122 -4.25 9.44 -0.43
CA ILE A 122 -2.90 9.93 -0.71
C ILE A 122 -2.32 10.59 0.54
N PRO A 123 -1.25 10.04 1.14
CA PRO A 123 -0.61 10.66 2.30
C PRO A 123 -0.03 12.03 1.93
N CYS A 124 -0.53 13.10 2.54
CA CYS A 124 -0.06 14.47 2.29
C CYS A 124 0.73 15.07 3.47
N GLU A 125 0.60 14.52 4.67
CA GLU A 125 1.38 14.90 5.85
C GLU A 125 1.82 13.68 6.66
N THR A 126 2.97 13.80 7.35
CA THR A 126 3.60 12.72 8.13
C THR A 126 4.00 13.18 9.54
N LYS A 127 3.05 13.66 10.31
CA LYS A 127 3.24 14.08 11.72
C LYS A 127 2.40 13.23 12.68
N GLY A 128 1.92 12.08 12.21
CA GLY A 128 1.14 11.14 13.01
C GLY A 128 1.98 10.32 13.98
N ASP A 129 1.36 9.36 14.60
CA ASP A 129 2.01 8.39 15.49
C ASP A 129 1.58 6.95 15.14
N SER A 130 2.04 5.98 15.91
CA SER A 130 1.79 4.56 15.67
C SER A 130 0.33 4.11 15.85
N ALA A 131 -0.57 5.01 16.20
CA ALA A 131 -1.99 4.74 16.40
C ALA A 131 -2.90 5.74 15.68
N ASN A 132 -2.42 6.92 15.33
CA ASN A 132 -3.24 8.01 14.83
C ASN A 132 -2.65 8.71 13.60
N PRO A 133 -3.48 8.97 12.57
CA PRO A 133 -4.86 8.51 12.36
C PRO A 133 -4.96 7.05 11.90
N VAL A 134 -3.90 6.46 11.33
CA VAL A 134 -3.94 5.12 10.73
C VAL A 134 -2.82 4.18 11.19
N GLY A 135 -1.83 4.69 11.93
CA GLY A 135 -0.71 3.90 12.43
C GLY A 135 0.32 3.46 11.38
N ASP A 136 0.11 3.76 10.12
CA ASP A 136 0.94 3.32 9.00
C ASP A 136 1.93 4.40 8.55
N ILE A 137 2.99 3.99 7.88
CA ILE A 137 4.07 4.89 7.44
C ILE A 137 3.96 5.23 5.95
N PHE A 138 4.33 6.48 5.66
CA PHE A 138 4.71 6.92 4.34
C PHE A 138 6.23 6.99 4.25
N PHE A 139 6.78 6.37 3.21
CA PHE A 139 8.22 6.40 2.91
C PHE A 139 8.48 6.77 1.45
N GLN A 140 9.40 7.68 1.23
CA GLN A 140 9.92 8.00 -0.09
C GLN A 140 11.43 8.19 -0.09
N ASN A 141 12.05 8.02 -1.24
CA ASN A 141 13.45 8.36 -1.46
C ASN A 141 13.56 9.71 -2.21
N TYR A 142 13.89 10.75 -1.48
CA TYR A 142 14.01 12.12 -1.99
C TYR A 142 15.13 12.30 -3.04
N SER A 143 16.08 11.39 -3.10
CA SER A 143 17.19 11.46 -4.04
C SER A 143 16.81 11.04 -5.46
N ILE A 144 15.65 10.39 -5.63
CA ILE A 144 15.18 9.94 -6.94
C ILE A 144 14.49 11.12 -7.66
N ASN A 145 15.15 11.64 -8.67
CA ASN A 145 14.64 12.73 -9.50
C ASN A 145 13.99 12.19 -10.78
N SER A 146 13.05 11.26 -10.64
CA SER A 146 12.36 10.60 -11.76
C SER A 146 10.96 10.17 -11.35
N ILE A 147 10.24 9.57 -12.27
CA ILE A 147 8.99 8.88 -11.96
C ILE A 147 9.33 7.57 -11.23
N THR A 148 8.64 7.33 -10.14
CA THR A 148 8.75 6.12 -9.33
C THR A 148 7.42 5.41 -9.27
N ALA A 149 7.45 4.09 -9.16
CA ALA A 149 6.26 3.29 -8.90
C ALA A 149 5.89 3.34 -7.41
N VAL A 150 4.62 3.17 -7.13
CA VAL A 150 4.09 3.09 -5.77
C VAL A 150 3.98 1.64 -5.36
N ARG A 151 4.43 1.34 -4.15
CA ARG A 151 4.23 0.05 -3.48
C ARG A 151 3.48 0.26 -2.17
N MET A 152 2.60 -0.64 -1.83
CA MET A 152 1.76 -0.56 -0.64
C MET A 152 1.85 -1.81 0.22
N GLY A 153 1.39 -1.71 1.45
CA GLY A 153 1.12 -2.83 2.35
C GLY A 153 2.31 -3.29 3.19
N GLY A 154 3.54 -3.04 2.78
CA GLY A 154 4.74 -3.54 3.46
C GLY A 154 5.04 -5.01 3.16
N SER A 155 6.16 -5.51 3.67
CA SER A 155 6.64 -6.89 3.44
C SER A 155 7.12 -7.56 4.73
N CYS A 156 7.35 -8.87 4.68
CA CYS A 156 7.89 -9.62 5.81
C CYS A 156 9.29 -9.16 6.24
N GLY A 157 10.05 -8.52 5.35
CA GLY A 157 11.34 -7.91 5.67
C GLY A 157 11.27 -6.49 6.24
N SER A 158 10.13 -5.87 6.19
CA SER A 158 9.99 -4.45 6.63
C SER A 158 10.22 -4.27 8.14
N GLY A 159 10.03 -5.33 8.91
CA GLY A 159 10.27 -5.32 10.36
C GLY A 159 11.73 -5.18 10.77
N SER A 160 12.68 -5.41 9.88
CA SER A 160 14.12 -5.23 10.14
C SER A 160 14.63 -3.82 9.84
N GLY A 161 13.81 -2.95 9.30
CA GLY A 161 14.17 -1.58 8.94
C GLY A 161 14.11 -0.57 10.09
N SER A 162 14.56 0.65 9.82
CA SER A 162 14.65 1.74 10.80
C SER A 162 13.32 2.18 11.41
N PHE A 163 12.21 1.66 10.93
CA PHE A 163 10.87 2.08 11.32
C PHE A 163 10.09 1.05 12.18
N GLY A 164 10.62 -0.18 12.39
CA GLY A 164 10.03 -1.18 13.29
C GLY A 164 8.79 -1.92 12.76
N LEU A 165 8.38 -2.94 13.49
CA LEU A 165 7.34 -3.91 13.11
C LEU A 165 5.91 -3.36 13.07
N THR A 166 5.65 -2.21 13.68
CA THR A 166 4.30 -1.70 13.95
C THR A 166 3.79 -0.71 12.89
N GLN A 167 4.47 -0.60 11.77
CA GLN A 167 4.31 0.52 10.83
C GLN A 167 3.72 0.11 9.49
N ILE A 168 3.37 -1.17 9.36
CA ILE A 168 2.92 -1.82 8.15
C ILE A 168 1.42 -1.99 8.21
N GLY A 169 0.74 -1.69 7.14
CA GLY A 169 -0.70 -1.83 7.06
C GLY A 169 -1.24 -1.43 5.70
N LEU A 170 -2.55 -1.34 5.62
CA LEU A 170 -3.28 -1.01 4.39
C LEU A 170 -2.87 0.33 3.79
N PHE A 171 -2.49 1.29 4.62
CA PHE A 171 -2.12 2.64 4.21
C PHE A 171 -0.60 2.86 4.15
N TYR A 172 0.21 1.81 4.27
CA TYR A 172 1.65 1.94 4.11
C TYR A 172 2.01 2.20 2.65
N TRP A 173 2.57 3.36 2.39
CA TRP A 173 3.03 3.77 1.07
C TRP A 173 4.55 3.80 1.00
N PHE A 174 5.09 3.21 -0.05
CA PHE A 174 6.52 3.19 -0.30
C PHE A 174 6.83 3.66 -1.74
N ILE A 175 7.41 4.85 -1.84
CA ILE A 175 7.73 5.52 -3.11
C ILE A 175 9.25 5.71 -3.21
N SER A 176 9.98 4.65 -3.50
CA SER A 176 11.45 4.72 -3.49
C SER A 176 12.12 3.96 -4.63
N LEU A 177 11.36 3.33 -5.49
CA LEU A 177 11.87 2.52 -6.58
C LEU A 177 11.24 2.92 -7.91
N THR A 178 12.01 2.79 -8.97
CA THR A 178 11.49 2.86 -10.34
C THR A 178 10.82 1.53 -10.71
N ALA A 179 9.90 1.54 -11.65
CA ALA A 179 9.11 0.37 -12.03
C ALA A 179 9.95 -0.81 -12.58
N ASN A 180 11.15 -0.53 -13.08
CA ASN A 180 12.09 -1.57 -13.53
C ASN A 180 12.88 -2.25 -12.40
N SER A 181 12.62 -1.89 -11.15
CA SER A 181 13.27 -2.53 -10.01
C SER A 181 12.67 -3.91 -9.73
N SER A 182 13.52 -4.90 -9.57
CA SER A 182 13.14 -6.25 -9.17
C SER A 182 13.59 -6.51 -7.74
N MET A 183 12.64 -6.81 -6.86
CA MET A 183 12.89 -7.01 -5.44
C MET A 183 12.21 -8.30 -4.97
N TRP A 184 12.87 -9.05 -4.10
CA TRP A 184 12.35 -10.30 -3.53
C TRP A 184 11.09 -10.07 -2.65
N ASP A 185 10.94 -8.89 -2.10
CA ASP A 185 9.87 -8.49 -1.19
C ASP A 185 8.70 -7.80 -1.88
N THR A 186 8.64 -7.83 -3.21
CA THR A 186 7.62 -7.12 -3.98
C THR A 186 6.94 -8.04 -4.98
N GLY A 187 5.63 -8.00 -5.00
CA GLY A 187 4.79 -8.77 -5.90
C GLY A 187 3.65 -7.94 -6.48
N SER A 188 2.74 -8.62 -7.15
CA SER A 188 1.53 -8.04 -7.70
C SER A 188 0.35 -8.99 -7.53
N ARG A 189 -0.86 -8.47 -7.69
CA ARG A 189 -2.10 -9.24 -7.73
C ARG A 189 -2.84 -8.93 -9.02
N LEU A 190 -3.45 -9.94 -9.58
CA LEU A 190 -4.40 -9.76 -10.67
C LEU A 190 -5.75 -9.35 -10.08
N VAL A 191 -6.36 -8.33 -10.67
CA VAL A 191 -7.74 -7.96 -10.42
C VAL A 191 -8.58 -8.43 -11.59
N CYS A 192 -9.58 -9.27 -11.30
CA CYS A 192 -10.61 -9.61 -12.28
C CYS A 192 -11.73 -8.56 -12.13
N ILE A 193 -11.87 -7.70 -13.12
CA ILE A 193 -13.02 -6.81 -13.23
C ILE A 193 -14.08 -7.59 -14.01
N PRO A 194 -15.20 -8.02 -13.40
CA PRO A 194 -16.27 -8.67 -14.14
C PRO A 194 -16.73 -7.72 -15.25
N SER A 195 -16.78 -8.20 -16.48
CA SER A 195 -17.47 -7.45 -17.52
C SER A 195 -18.90 -7.20 -17.04
N SER A 196 -19.34 -5.96 -17.03
CA SER A 196 -20.74 -5.64 -16.82
C SER A 196 -21.53 -6.17 -18.00
N THR A 197 -21.89 -7.45 -17.97
CA THR A 197 -23.03 -7.90 -18.77
C THR A 197 -24.22 -7.20 -18.15
N ALA A 198 -24.73 -6.20 -18.85
CA ALA A 198 -26.01 -5.62 -18.53
C ALA A 198 -26.99 -6.79 -18.32
N VAL A 199 -27.54 -6.87 -17.11
CA VAL A 199 -28.74 -7.69 -16.88
C VAL A 199 -29.82 -6.94 -17.65
N GLU A 200 -30.09 -7.36 -18.87
CA GLU A 200 -31.32 -6.97 -19.55
C GLU A 200 -32.48 -7.59 -18.75
N GLU A 201 -33.23 -6.74 -18.06
CA GLU A 201 -34.55 -7.08 -17.54
C GLU A 201 -35.56 -7.21 -18.68
#